data_40099bce86c7c4e6130fa93093df0fd2
#
_entry.id   40099bce86c7c4e6130fa93093df0fd2
#
_cell.length_a   1.000
_cell.length_b   1.000
_cell.length_c   1.000
_cell.angle_alpha   90.00
_cell.angle_beta   90.00
_cell.angle_gamma   90.00
#
_symmetry.space_group_name_H-M   'P 1'
#
loop_
_entity.id
_entity.type
_entity.pdbx_description
1 polymer ?
#
loop_
_entity_poly.entity_id
_entity_poly.type
_entity_poly.pdbx_seq_one_letter_code
_entity_poly.pdbx_strand_id
1 'polypeptide(L)'
;MVNHVDNNTLAETLDFVVVGAQKSGTTWLHECLNEHPEIFVPARKELHFFCPNQQCRYSTRANGLAWYLSQLKKKSEKIAGELSTDYMFYPGIAKELSQLHPKLKILILLRNPVDRAYSAYWMWRRHNESLGDFQGAIQTHESLLQRGLYWRQVEPFVQHFGSSNVHVQIYEELFSDPDVKLAEIYSWLGVSAGYRAKVAHKKIGNTSVYPAGVGRVIYKGLSRILNMRMVMPIWRQIRRHSRLKERMISAVGRLFGGTDYPRLPDQMRAELSEYYRSENLLLEQYLNRKEAIWK
;
A
#
# COMPACT_ATOMS: atom_id res chain seq x y z
N MET A 1 -13.11 -5.83 31.57
CA MET A 1 -11.94 -5.07 32.06
C MET A 1 -11.15 -4.67 30.80
N VAL A 2 -11.27 -3.41 30.38
CA VAL A 2 -10.47 -2.85 29.28
C VAL A 2 -9.10 -2.60 29.89
N ASN A 3 -8.11 -3.41 29.53
CA ASN A 3 -6.72 -3.15 29.90
C ASN A 3 -6.36 -1.77 29.34
N HIS A 4 -6.12 -0.81 30.20
CA HIS A 4 -5.46 0.44 29.88
C HIS A 4 -4.04 0.11 29.40
N VAL A 5 -3.89 -0.17 28.12
CA VAL A 5 -2.58 -0.10 27.47
C VAL A 5 -2.33 1.40 27.33
N ASP A 6 -1.33 1.88 28.04
CA ASP A 6 -1.02 3.30 28.16
C ASP A 6 -0.67 3.84 26.76
N ASN A 7 -1.11 5.05 26.42
CA ASN A 7 -0.76 5.73 25.15
C ASN A 7 0.77 5.82 24.97
N ASN A 8 1.53 5.86 26.05
CA ASN A 8 2.99 5.80 26.05
C ASN A 8 3.53 4.53 25.39
N THR A 9 2.85 3.38 25.52
CA THR A 9 3.33 2.10 24.95
C THR A 9 3.32 2.11 23.43
N LEU A 10 2.36 2.79 22.79
CA LEU A 10 2.34 2.93 21.32
C LEU A 10 3.50 3.81 20.86
N ALA A 11 3.73 4.94 21.53
CA ALA A 11 4.79 5.88 21.19
C ALA A 11 6.21 5.28 21.36
N GLU A 12 6.37 4.31 22.25
CA GLU A 12 7.64 3.58 22.44
C GLU A 12 7.84 2.44 21.43
N THR A 13 6.75 1.97 20.82
CA THR A 13 6.76 0.76 19.99
C THR A 13 6.71 1.05 18.50
N LEU A 14 6.05 2.15 18.09
CA LEU A 14 5.79 2.49 16.70
C LEU A 14 6.43 3.83 16.37
N ASP A 15 7.40 3.83 15.47
CA ASP A 15 8.15 5.04 15.07
C ASP A 15 7.63 5.68 13.80
N PHE A 16 7.08 4.88 12.87
CA PHE A 16 6.50 5.39 11.61
C PHE A 16 5.37 4.51 11.08
N VAL A 17 4.51 5.11 10.26
CA VAL A 17 3.46 4.40 9.50
C VAL A 17 3.46 4.84 8.04
N VAL A 18 3.40 3.87 7.13
CA VAL A 18 3.10 4.12 5.72
C VAL A 18 1.58 3.99 5.52
N VAL A 19 0.91 5.13 5.38
CA VAL A 19 -0.57 5.21 5.40
C VAL A 19 -1.23 5.02 4.03
N GLY A 20 -0.46 5.10 2.94
CA GLY A 20 -1.01 5.01 1.57
C GLY A 20 0.05 5.35 0.51
N ALA A 21 -0.40 5.43 -0.74
CA ALA A 21 -1.71 5.06 -1.25
C ALA A 21 -1.72 3.61 -1.75
N GLN A 22 -2.91 3.02 -1.81
CA GLN A 22 -3.07 1.70 -2.43
C GLN A 22 -2.64 1.75 -3.90
N LYS A 23 -1.86 0.76 -4.37
CA LYS A 23 -1.32 0.63 -5.74
C LYS A 23 -0.21 1.62 -6.12
N SER A 24 0.47 2.20 -5.13
CA SER A 24 1.59 3.15 -5.28
C SER A 24 2.97 2.55 -4.90
N GLY A 25 3.16 1.24 -5.03
CA GLY A 25 4.48 0.62 -4.78
C GLY A 25 4.79 0.24 -3.33
N THR A 26 3.84 0.33 -2.41
CA THR A 26 4.03 0.06 -0.98
C THR A 26 4.48 -1.38 -0.67
N THR A 27 4.23 -2.36 -1.55
CA THR A 27 4.77 -3.72 -1.37
C THR A 27 6.27 -3.76 -1.62
N TRP A 28 6.75 -3.03 -2.64
CA TRP A 28 8.17 -2.89 -2.91
C TRP A 28 8.87 -2.15 -1.76
N LEU A 29 8.28 -1.05 -1.29
CA LEU A 29 8.82 -0.30 -0.15
C LEU A 29 8.90 -1.19 1.11
N HIS A 30 7.86 -1.98 1.40
CA HIS A 30 7.88 -2.91 2.53
C HIS A 30 9.06 -3.87 2.47
N GLU A 31 9.37 -4.41 1.29
CA GLU A 31 10.50 -5.31 1.12
C GLU A 31 11.84 -4.58 1.32
N CYS A 32 11.97 -3.34 0.83
CA CYS A 32 13.18 -2.53 1.03
C CYS A 32 13.39 -2.18 2.52
N LEU A 33 12.32 -1.77 3.21
CA LEU A 33 12.38 -1.49 4.65
C LEU A 33 12.69 -2.74 5.47
N ASN A 34 12.14 -3.90 5.09
CA ASN A 34 12.38 -5.18 5.78
C ASN A 34 13.80 -5.71 5.59
N GLU A 35 14.53 -5.29 4.54
CA GLU A 35 15.95 -5.62 4.37
C GLU A 35 16.87 -4.73 5.23
N HIS A 36 16.42 -3.54 5.64
CA HIS A 36 17.25 -2.59 6.36
C HIS A 36 17.50 -3.06 7.81
N PRO A 37 18.77 -3.18 8.27
CA PRO A 37 19.09 -3.79 9.56
C PRO A 37 18.59 -2.98 10.78
N GLU A 38 18.36 -1.67 10.61
CA GLU A 38 17.89 -0.80 11.69
C GLU A 38 16.36 -0.63 11.71
N ILE A 39 15.62 -1.25 10.75
CA ILE A 39 14.17 -1.08 10.62
C ILE A 39 13.44 -2.40 10.84
N PHE A 40 12.51 -2.40 11.76
CA PHE A 40 11.55 -3.49 11.90
C PHE A 40 10.25 -3.14 11.17
N VAL A 41 9.76 -4.04 10.34
CA VAL A 41 8.39 -4.04 9.82
C VAL A 41 7.77 -5.44 9.98
N PRO A 42 6.49 -5.56 10.35
CA PRO A 42 5.84 -6.85 10.46
C PRO A 42 5.90 -7.65 9.15
N ALA A 43 6.15 -8.94 9.24
CA ALA A 43 6.12 -9.84 8.07
C ALA A 43 4.73 -9.86 7.40
N ARG A 44 3.68 -9.66 8.18
CA ARG A 44 2.32 -9.42 7.68
C ARG A 44 2.19 -7.94 7.33
N LYS A 45 2.27 -7.62 6.06
CA LYS A 45 1.92 -6.29 5.55
C LYS A 45 0.41 -6.05 5.72
N GLU A 46 0.06 -4.78 5.96
CA GLU A 46 -1.32 -4.31 6.08
C GLU A 46 -2.05 -4.89 7.30
N LEU A 47 -1.67 -4.39 8.47
CA LEU A 47 -2.32 -4.77 9.72
C LEU A 47 -3.76 -4.26 9.80
N HIS A 48 -4.08 -3.13 9.15
CA HIS A 48 -5.42 -2.50 9.10
C HIS A 48 -6.05 -2.27 10.48
N PHE A 49 -5.24 -2.10 11.52
CA PHE A 49 -5.73 -1.99 12.89
C PHE A 49 -6.59 -0.72 13.11
N PHE A 50 -6.14 0.43 12.57
CA PHE A 50 -6.87 1.69 12.70
C PHE A 50 -8.02 1.83 11.70
N CYS A 51 -8.19 0.92 10.76
CA CYS A 51 -9.32 0.93 9.85
C CYS A 51 -10.65 0.71 10.59
N PRO A 52 -11.72 1.45 10.26
CA PRO A 52 -13.01 1.29 10.91
C PRO A 52 -13.65 -0.08 10.59
N ASN A 53 -14.09 -0.82 11.62
CA ASN A 53 -14.63 -2.17 11.46
C ASN A 53 -15.83 -2.26 10.50
N GLN A 54 -16.68 -1.25 10.48
CA GLN A 54 -17.90 -1.26 9.66
C GLN A 54 -17.65 -0.96 8.18
N GLN A 55 -16.57 -0.25 7.85
CA GLN A 55 -16.27 0.24 6.49
C GLN A 55 -15.13 -0.54 5.83
N CYS A 56 -14.24 -1.11 6.62
CA CYS A 56 -13.09 -1.86 6.13
C CYS A 56 -13.21 -3.34 6.48
N ARG A 57 -13.50 -4.17 5.49
CA ARG A 57 -13.62 -5.64 5.65
C ARG A 57 -12.34 -6.31 6.17
N TYR A 58 -11.21 -5.64 6.09
CA TYR A 58 -9.92 -6.15 6.50
C TYR A 58 -9.48 -5.66 7.88
N SER A 59 -10.30 -4.80 8.53
CA SER A 59 -9.98 -4.26 9.85
C SER A 59 -9.65 -5.37 10.85
N THR A 60 -8.60 -5.14 11.62
CA THR A 60 -8.21 -6.03 12.74
C THR A 60 -8.41 -5.36 14.09
N ARG A 61 -9.09 -4.22 14.12
CA ARG A 61 -9.35 -3.44 15.34
C ARG A 61 -9.97 -4.27 16.46
N ALA A 62 -10.82 -5.24 16.12
CA ALA A 62 -11.45 -6.16 17.07
C ALA A 62 -10.46 -7.03 17.85
N ASN A 63 -9.21 -7.19 17.37
CA ASN A 63 -8.17 -7.93 18.09
C ASN A 63 -7.59 -7.16 19.29
N GLY A 64 -7.87 -5.85 19.40
CA GLY A 64 -7.38 -5.00 20.48
C GLY A 64 -5.95 -4.48 20.29
N LEU A 65 -5.63 -3.40 21.02
CA LEU A 65 -4.33 -2.71 20.92
C LEU A 65 -3.15 -3.61 21.33
N ALA A 66 -3.32 -4.45 22.34
CA ALA A 66 -2.28 -5.38 22.76
C ALA A 66 -1.86 -6.35 21.63
N TRP A 67 -2.82 -6.84 20.85
CA TRP A 67 -2.51 -7.63 19.66
C TRP A 67 -1.73 -6.82 18.63
N TYR A 68 -2.16 -5.57 18.34
CA TYR A 68 -1.46 -4.71 17.40
C TYR A 68 0.00 -4.47 17.81
N LEU A 69 0.23 -4.09 19.06
CA LEU A 69 1.57 -3.89 19.61
C LEU A 69 2.42 -5.18 19.58
N SER A 70 1.79 -6.34 19.75
CA SER A 70 2.50 -7.62 19.64
C SER A 70 3.06 -7.90 18.23
N GLN A 71 2.52 -7.24 17.19
CA GLN A 71 3.02 -7.36 15.82
C GLN A 71 4.25 -6.47 15.55
N LEU A 72 4.53 -5.50 16.42
CA LEU A 72 5.56 -4.46 16.25
C LEU A 72 6.82 -4.70 17.11
N LYS A 73 7.01 -5.91 17.62
CA LYS A 73 8.12 -6.23 18.54
C LYS A 73 9.47 -6.22 17.82
N LYS A 74 10.23 -5.14 18.01
CA LYS A 74 11.65 -5.04 17.64
C LYS A 74 12.49 -6.09 18.39
N LYS A 75 13.58 -6.54 17.79
CA LYS A 75 14.59 -7.38 18.45
C LYS A 75 15.85 -6.56 18.73
N SER A 76 16.50 -6.11 17.66
CA SER A 76 17.72 -5.31 17.68
C SER A 76 17.62 -4.07 16.79
N GLU A 77 16.48 -3.91 16.13
CA GLU A 77 16.24 -2.79 15.21
C GLU A 77 16.05 -1.49 15.99
N LYS A 78 16.48 -0.38 15.39
CA LYS A 78 16.42 0.95 15.99
C LYS A 78 15.00 1.51 16.00
N ILE A 79 14.27 1.33 14.90
CA ILE A 79 12.90 1.80 14.71
C ILE A 79 11.97 0.69 14.25
N ALA A 80 10.68 0.86 14.55
CA ALA A 80 9.62 -0.02 14.05
C ALA A 80 8.54 0.78 13.31
N GLY A 81 8.01 0.18 12.26
CA GLY A 81 6.89 0.75 11.52
C GLY A 81 5.97 -0.28 10.93
N GLU A 82 4.84 0.17 10.42
CA GLU A 82 3.92 -0.67 9.66
C GLU A 82 3.43 0.01 8.38
N LEU A 83 2.86 -0.78 7.47
CA LEU A 83 2.32 -0.31 6.20
C LEU A 83 0.88 -0.77 6.07
N SER A 84 -0.08 0.17 6.16
CA SER A 84 -1.51 -0.08 5.94
C SER A 84 -2.09 0.97 4.99
N THR A 85 -2.19 0.60 3.72
CA THR A 85 -2.50 1.52 2.62
C THR A 85 -3.91 2.09 2.62
N ASP A 86 -4.78 1.57 3.45
CA ASP A 86 -6.15 2.05 3.62
C ASP A 86 -6.25 3.19 4.65
N TYR A 87 -5.23 3.43 5.48
CA TYR A 87 -5.30 4.47 6.52
C TYR A 87 -5.48 5.86 5.95
N MET A 88 -4.86 6.15 4.81
CA MET A 88 -5.01 7.45 4.16
C MET A 88 -6.43 7.70 3.65
N PHE A 89 -7.14 6.64 3.27
CA PHE A 89 -8.47 6.75 2.67
C PHE A 89 -9.60 6.97 3.67
N TYR A 90 -9.51 6.40 4.87
CA TYR A 90 -10.59 6.52 5.84
C TYR A 90 -10.44 7.77 6.71
N PRO A 91 -11.47 8.65 6.78
CA PRO A 91 -11.41 9.86 7.59
C PRO A 91 -11.28 9.52 9.08
N GLY A 92 -10.63 10.45 9.81
CA GLY A 92 -10.47 10.34 11.26
C GLY A 92 -9.24 9.54 11.72
N ILE A 93 -8.61 8.74 10.85
CA ILE A 93 -7.42 7.95 11.22
C ILE A 93 -6.23 8.85 11.57
N ALA A 94 -6.02 9.94 10.80
CA ALA A 94 -4.95 10.90 11.10
C ALA A 94 -5.10 11.49 12.50
N LYS A 95 -6.31 11.89 12.88
CA LYS A 95 -6.63 12.41 14.20
C LYS A 95 -6.39 11.36 15.29
N GLU A 96 -6.89 10.14 15.09
CA GLU A 96 -6.72 9.05 16.07
C GLU A 96 -5.24 8.72 16.30
N LEU A 97 -4.46 8.56 15.23
CA LEU A 97 -3.02 8.30 15.32
C LEU A 97 -2.29 9.44 16.04
N SER A 98 -2.63 10.71 15.75
CA SER A 98 -1.98 11.85 16.39
C SER A 98 -2.29 11.96 17.89
N GLN A 99 -3.49 11.55 18.31
CA GLN A 99 -3.88 11.50 19.73
C GLN A 99 -3.10 10.42 20.49
N LEU A 100 -2.80 9.31 19.82
CA LEU A 100 -2.05 8.19 20.40
C LEU A 100 -0.53 8.41 20.37
N HIS A 101 -0.04 9.05 19.31
CA HIS A 101 1.39 9.28 19.10
C HIS A 101 1.64 10.57 18.28
N PRO A 102 1.70 11.77 18.92
CA PRO A 102 1.81 13.05 18.21
C PRO A 102 3.09 13.24 17.38
N LYS A 103 4.16 12.50 17.70
CA LYS A 103 5.45 12.57 17.00
C LYS A 103 5.66 11.47 15.97
N LEU A 104 4.63 10.67 15.70
CA LEU A 104 4.69 9.58 14.72
C LEU A 104 5.07 10.11 13.35
N LYS A 105 6.01 9.46 12.69
CA LYS A 105 6.39 9.78 11.30
C LYS A 105 5.41 9.12 10.33
N ILE A 106 4.88 9.90 9.41
CA ILE A 106 3.90 9.47 8.41
C ILE A 106 4.55 9.46 7.03
N LEU A 107 4.67 8.30 6.43
CA LEU A 107 5.18 8.14 5.07
C LEU A 107 4.03 7.86 4.10
N ILE A 108 3.97 8.60 3.02
CA ILE A 108 2.93 8.52 2.00
C ILE A 108 3.57 8.30 0.63
N LEU A 109 3.20 7.23 -0.06
CA LEU A 109 3.59 6.99 -1.45
C LEU A 109 2.43 7.31 -2.37
N LEU A 110 2.63 8.21 -3.32
CA LEU A 110 1.63 8.60 -4.31
C LEU A 110 2.10 8.20 -5.70
N ARG A 111 1.16 7.85 -6.55
CA ARG A 111 1.36 7.49 -7.95
C ARG A 111 0.42 8.31 -8.80
N ASN A 112 0.70 8.47 -10.12
CA ASN A 112 -0.28 9.04 -11.02
C ASN A 112 -1.68 8.48 -10.70
N PRO A 113 -2.66 9.32 -10.31
CA PRO A 113 -3.95 8.85 -9.78
C PRO A 113 -4.76 8.06 -10.81
N VAL A 114 -4.60 8.34 -12.11
CA VAL A 114 -5.22 7.59 -13.21
C VAL A 114 -4.65 6.18 -13.26
N ASP A 115 -3.31 6.06 -13.24
CA ASP A 115 -2.63 4.76 -13.27
C ASP A 115 -2.89 3.94 -12.00
N ARG A 116 -3.01 4.63 -10.85
CA ARG A 116 -3.40 4.01 -9.59
C ARG A 116 -4.82 3.42 -9.69
N ALA A 117 -5.79 4.21 -10.18
CA ALA A 117 -7.18 3.77 -10.32
C ALA A 117 -7.28 2.58 -11.27
N TYR A 118 -6.62 2.65 -12.43
CA TYR A 118 -6.59 1.56 -13.40
C TYR A 118 -5.92 0.29 -12.86
N SER A 119 -4.81 0.45 -12.14
CA SER A 119 -4.15 -0.67 -11.45
C SER A 119 -5.03 -1.31 -10.36
N ALA A 120 -5.83 -0.50 -9.64
CA ALA A 120 -6.77 -1.00 -8.65
C ALA A 120 -7.93 -1.76 -9.28
N TYR A 121 -8.49 -1.24 -10.38
CA TYR A 121 -9.52 -1.93 -11.15
C TYR A 121 -9.05 -3.33 -11.61
N TRP A 122 -7.86 -3.45 -12.20
CA TRP A 122 -7.34 -4.74 -12.63
C TRP A 122 -7.06 -5.69 -11.46
N MET A 123 -6.68 -5.17 -10.31
CA MET A 123 -6.55 -5.96 -9.09
C MET A 123 -7.92 -6.51 -8.65
N TRP A 124 -8.97 -5.71 -8.68
CA TRP A 124 -10.33 -6.13 -8.30
C TRP A 124 -10.91 -7.10 -9.31
N ARG A 125 -10.76 -6.82 -10.62
CA ARG A 125 -11.27 -7.67 -11.68
C ARG A 125 -10.72 -9.09 -11.66
N ARG A 126 -9.49 -9.28 -11.15
CA ARG A 126 -8.93 -10.62 -10.93
C ARG A 126 -9.77 -11.48 -9.99
N HIS A 127 -10.42 -10.86 -9.02
CA HIS A 127 -11.20 -11.54 -7.99
C HIS A 127 -12.71 -11.45 -8.21
N ASN A 128 -13.15 -10.51 -9.06
CA ASN A 128 -14.57 -10.26 -9.36
C ASN A 128 -14.75 -10.04 -10.86
N GLU A 129 -15.18 -11.07 -11.57
CA GLU A 129 -15.40 -11.00 -13.03
C GLU A 129 -16.62 -10.16 -13.43
N SER A 130 -17.60 -10.04 -12.54
CA SER A 130 -18.81 -9.23 -12.77
C SER A 130 -18.57 -7.74 -12.70
N LEU A 131 -17.34 -7.30 -12.43
CA LEU A 131 -16.97 -5.88 -12.33
C LEU A 131 -17.16 -5.11 -13.67
N GLY A 132 -17.31 -5.81 -14.79
CA GLY A 132 -17.47 -5.19 -16.10
C GLY A 132 -16.18 -4.58 -16.64
N ASP A 133 -16.31 -3.61 -17.55
CA ASP A 133 -15.18 -2.80 -18.02
C ASP A 133 -14.80 -1.70 -17.02
N PHE A 134 -13.73 -0.97 -17.31
CA PHE A 134 -13.26 0.06 -16.39
C PHE A 134 -14.23 1.24 -16.27
N GLN A 135 -14.87 1.61 -17.38
CA GLN A 135 -15.83 2.71 -17.41
C GLN A 135 -17.06 2.41 -16.53
N GLY A 136 -17.65 1.24 -16.66
CA GLY A 136 -18.75 0.80 -15.80
C GLY A 136 -18.33 0.62 -14.34
N ALA A 137 -17.10 0.14 -14.11
CA ALA A 137 -16.59 -0.07 -12.78
C ALA A 137 -16.40 1.24 -11.99
N ILE A 138 -15.93 2.32 -12.62
CA ILE A 138 -15.77 3.63 -11.95
C ILE A 138 -17.10 4.30 -11.63
N GLN A 139 -18.16 4.00 -12.38
CA GLN A 139 -19.52 4.50 -12.11
C GLN A 139 -20.17 3.78 -10.93
N THR A 140 -19.88 2.50 -10.74
CA THR A 140 -20.50 1.68 -9.70
C THR A 140 -19.66 1.58 -8.42
N HIS A 141 -18.36 1.87 -8.51
CA HIS A 141 -17.40 1.79 -7.41
C HIS A 141 -16.56 3.06 -7.30
N GLU A 142 -17.18 4.11 -6.77
CA GLU A 142 -16.57 5.45 -6.63
C GLU A 142 -15.20 5.43 -5.94
N SER A 143 -14.97 4.52 -5.01
CA SER A 143 -13.69 4.40 -4.30
C SER A 143 -12.50 4.10 -5.23
N LEU A 144 -12.75 3.58 -6.46
CA LEU A 144 -11.70 3.48 -7.48
C LEU A 144 -11.12 4.84 -7.85
N LEU A 145 -11.95 5.87 -7.93
CA LEU A 145 -11.50 7.23 -8.23
C LEU A 145 -11.18 8.01 -6.96
N GLN A 146 -12.04 7.95 -5.94
CA GLN A 146 -11.91 8.74 -4.71
C GLN A 146 -10.55 8.56 -4.02
N ARG A 147 -9.97 7.35 -4.06
CA ARG A 147 -8.63 7.05 -3.52
C ARG A 147 -7.49 7.77 -4.25
N GLY A 148 -7.73 8.40 -5.39
CA GLY A 148 -6.78 9.22 -6.13
C GLY A 148 -6.93 10.73 -5.89
N LEU A 149 -7.95 11.15 -5.16
CA LEU A 149 -8.13 12.52 -4.71
C LEU A 149 -7.19 12.78 -3.51
N TYR A 150 -5.93 13.02 -3.80
CA TYR A 150 -4.86 12.86 -2.83
C TYR A 150 -4.81 13.98 -1.79
N TRP A 151 -4.98 15.23 -2.19
CA TRP A 151 -4.77 16.32 -1.23
C TRP A 151 -5.71 16.22 -0.03
N ARG A 152 -7.00 15.98 -0.26
CA ARG A 152 -7.98 15.80 0.81
C ARG A 152 -7.69 14.63 1.75
N GLN A 153 -6.82 13.69 1.34
CA GLN A 153 -6.39 12.55 2.15
C GLN A 153 -5.04 12.80 2.83
N VAL A 154 -4.17 13.61 2.22
CA VAL A 154 -2.85 13.99 2.75
C VAL A 154 -2.98 15.11 3.78
N GLU A 155 -3.80 16.13 3.48
CA GLU A 155 -3.98 17.33 4.31
C GLU A 155 -4.28 17.02 5.79
N PRO A 156 -5.18 16.09 6.15
CA PRO A 156 -5.41 15.76 7.56
C PRO A 156 -4.16 15.25 8.29
N PHE A 157 -3.29 14.49 7.60
CA PHE A 157 -2.03 14.06 8.21
C PHE A 157 -1.08 15.24 8.42
N VAL A 158 -0.99 16.14 7.45
CA VAL A 158 -0.18 17.37 7.60
C VAL A 158 -0.68 18.25 8.73
N GLN A 159 -2.00 18.43 8.84
CA GLN A 159 -2.63 19.21 9.92
C GLN A 159 -2.38 18.62 11.30
N HIS A 160 -2.42 17.31 11.45
CA HIS A 160 -2.29 16.64 12.74
C HIS A 160 -0.84 16.38 13.18
N PHE A 161 0.07 16.14 12.24
CA PHE A 161 1.46 15.76 12.53
C PHE A 161 2.49 16.84 12.21
N GLY A 162 2.11 17.87 11.45
CA GLY A 162 3.01 18.87 10.91
C GLY A 162 3.82 18.36 9.71
N SER A 163 4.25 19.28 8.84
CA SER A 163 4.96 18.93 7.60
C SER A 163 6.30 18.21 7.83
N SER A 164 6.98 18.45 8.95
CA SER A 164 8.24 17.79 9.30
C SER A 164 8.08 16.28 9.58
N ASN A 165 6.92 15.87 10.05
CA ASN A 165 6.60 14.47 10.35
C ASN A 165 5.82 13.77 9.23
N VAL A 166 5.53 14.44 8.12
CA VAL A 166 4.85 13.86 6.96
C VAL A 166 5.76 13.91 5.75
N HIS A 167 6.16 12.74 5.25
CA HIS A 167 6.97 12.63 4.03
C HIS A 167 6.13 12.05 2.89
N VAL A 168 6.02 12.81 1.81
CA VAL A 168 5.32 12.38 0.59
C VAL A 168 6.35 12.02 -0.48
N GLN A 169 6.32 10.76 -0.92
CA GLN A 169 7.17 10.23 -1.97
C GLN A 169 6.36 9.95 -3.23
N ILE A 170 6.81 10.43 -4.37
CA ILE A 170 6.19 10.15 -5.66
C ILE A 170 6.75 8.85 -6.24
N TYR A 171 5.83 7.96 -6.63
CA TYR A 171 6.14 6.63 -7.17
C TYR A 171 7.07 6.69 -8.38
N GLU A 172 6.78 7.56 -9.34
CA GLU A 172 7.53 7.70 -10.58
C GLU A 172 8.96 8.15 -10.31
N GLU A 173 9.17 9.06 -9.35
CA GLU A 173 10.50 9.51 -8.91
C GLU A 173 11.23 8.41 -8.15
N LEU A 174 10.52 7.68 -7.28
CA LEU A 174 11.08 6.58 -6.50
C LEU A 174 11.64 5.48 -7.39
N PHE A 175 10.99 5.18 -8.51
CA PHE A 175 11.42 4.14 -9.45
C PHE A 175 12.36 4.65 -10.55
N SER A 176 12.54 5.96 -10.70
CA SER A 176 13.58 6.52 -11.58
C SER A 176 14.97 6.42 -10.96
N ASP A 177 15.09 6.63 -9.66
CA ASP A 177 16.33 6.48 -8.90
C ASP A 177 16.06 5.89 -7.51
N PRO A 178 15.89 4.57 -7.43
CA PRO A 178 15.51 3.90 -6.19
C PRO A 178 16.53 4.07 -5.06
N ASP A 179 17.81 4.10 -5.36
CA ASP A 179 18.87 4.18 -4.34
C ASP A 179 18.91 5.57 -3.70
N VAL A 180 18.79 6.63 -4.49
CA VAL A 180 18.74 8.01 -3.97
C VAL A 180 17.46 8.21 -3.16
N LYS A 181 16.31 7.80 -3.68
CA LYS A 181 15.03 7.99 -3.00
C LYS A 181 14.88 7.17 -1.73
N LEU A 182 15.42 5.96 -1.69
CA LEU A 182 15.49 5.18 -0.44
C LEU A 182 16.40 5.83 0.58
N ALA A 183 17.57 6.38 0.14
CA ALA A 183 18.46 7.09 1.05
C ALA A 183 17.80 8.33 1.67
N GLU A 184 16.99 9.08 0.89
CA GLU A 184 16.19 10.21 1.40
C GLU A 184 15.18 9.72 2.47
N ILE A 185 14.45 8.63 2.19
CA ILE A 185 13.49 8.04 3.13
C ILE A 185 14.19 7.55 4.40
N TYR A 186 15.32 6.85 4.29
CA TYR A 186 16.09 6.35 5.43
C TYR A 186 16.63 7.49 6.29
N SER A 187 17.20 8.53 5.65
CA SER A 187 17.65 9.74 6.34
C SER A 187 16.51 10.41 7.11
N TRP A 188 15.36 10.58 6.47
CA TRP A 188 14.19 11.17 7.10
C TRP A 188 13.66 10.29 8.26
N LEU A 189 13.69 8.97 8.13
CA LEU A 189 13.35 8.05 9.21
C LEU A 189 14.36 8.10 10.37
N GLY A 190 15.59 8.57 10.13
CA GLY A 190 16.66 8.67 11.13
C GLY A 190 17.49 7.39 11.27
N VAL A 191 17.55 6.59 10.21
CA VAL A 191 18.38 5.39 10.09
C VAL A 191 19.49 5.58 9.05
N SER A 192 20.40 4.61 8.91
CA SER A 192 21.53 4.71 8.00
C SER A 192 21.12 4.87 6.53
N ALA A 193 21.30 6.05 5.96
CA ALA A 193 21.02 6.35 4.56
C ALA A 193 21.96 5.65 3.56
N GLY A 194 23.08 5.12 4.04
CA GLY A 194 24.04 4.39 3.21
C GLY A 194 23.63 2.96 2.85
N TYR A 195 22.60 2.42 3.47
CA TYR A 195 22.12 1.07 3.18
C TYR A 195 21.55 0.97 1.76
N ARG A 196 21.89 -0.11 1.05
CA ARG A 196 21.39 -0.41 -0.29
C ARG A 196 20.60 -1.70 -0.27
N ALA A 197 19.29 -1.58 -0.38
CA ALA A 197 18.38 -2.74 -0.38
C ALA A 197 18.56 -3.55 -1.69
N LYS A 198 18.92 -4.83 -1.57
CA LYS A 198 19.12 -5.72 -2.74
C LYS A 198 17.84 -5.90 -3.56
N VAL A 199 16.68 -5.72 -2.93
CA VAL A 199 15.39 -5.81 -3.60
C VAL A 199 15.04 -4.54 -4.38
N ALA A 200 15.73 -3.42 -4.17
CA ALA A 200 15.43 -2.14 -4.82
C ALA A 200 15.43 -2.24 -6.36
N HIS A 201 16.35 -3.00 -6.91
CA HIS A 201 16.47 -3.21 -8.37
C HIS A 201 15.72 -4.44 -8.89
N LYS A 202 14.96 -5.13 -8.02
CA LYS A 202 14.13 -6.26 -8.44
C LYS A 202 12.73 -5.76 -8.78
N LYS A 203 12.19 -6.21 -9.90
CA LYS A 203 10.78 -5.98 -10.23
C LYS A 203 9.91 -6.70 -9.20
N ILE A 204 9.66 -6.04 -8.07
CA ILE A 204 8.68 -6.48 -7.07
C ILE A 204 7.40 -5.75 -7.39
N GLY A 205 6.47 -6.46 -7.92
CA GLY A 205 5.17 -5.89 -8.21
C GLY A 205 4.20 -7.01 -8.45
N ASN A 206 2.96 -6.75 -8.13
CA ASN A 206 1.87 -7.54 -8.67
C ASN A 206 2.02 -7.50 -10.18
N THR A 207 2.72 -8.51 -10.72
CA THR A 207 2.72 -8.72 -12.16
C THR A 207 1.26 -8.81 -12.54
N SER A 208 0.80 -7.83 -13.26
CA SER A 208 -0.55 -7.72 -13.80
C SER A 208 -0.78 -8.74 -14.92
N VAL A 209 -0.19 -9.94 -14.78
CA VAL A 209 -0.40 -11.02 -15.69
C VAL A 209 -1.83 -11.51 -15.49
N TYR A 210 -2.69 -11.10 -16.37
CA TYR A 210 -4.07 -11.57 -16.43
C TYR A 210 -4.09 -12.88 -17.22
N PRO A 211 -4.42 -14.04 -16.60
CA PRO A 211 -4.53 -15.28 -17.35
C PRO A 211 -5.67 -15.16 -18.35
N ALA A 212 -5.37 -15.31 -19.64
CA ALA A 212 -6.37 -15.35 -20.72
C ALA A 212 -6.73 -16.81 -21.07
N GLY A 213 -7.90 -17.05 -21.62
CA GLY A 213 -8.32 -18.35 -22.16
C GLY A 213 -8.19 -19.52 -21.17
N VAL A 214 -7.54 -20.60 -21.58
CA VAL A 214 -7.35 -21.84 -20.80
C VAL A 214 -6.59 -21.59 -19.49
N GLY A 215 -5.64 -20.64 -19.47
CA GLY A 215 -4.91 -20.26 -18.26
C GLY A 215 -5.82 -19.74 -17.14
N ARG A 216 -6.95 -19.12 -17.50
CA ARG A 216 -7.96 -18.68 -16.54
C ARG A 216 -8.69 -19.85 -15.87
N VAL A 217 -9.02 -20.89 -16.64
CA VAL A 217 -9.69 -22.10 -16.11
C VAL A 217 -8.77 -22.83 -15.15
N ILE A 218 -7.49 -22.98 -15.51
CA ILE A 218 -6.46 -23.60 -14.68
C ILE A 218 -6.23 -22.79 -13.40
N TYR A 219 -6.16 -21.46 -13.49
CA TYR A 219 -6.04 -20.59 -12.33
C TYR A 219 -7.23 -20.74 -11.36
N LYS A 220 -8.47 -20.77 -11.89
CA LYS A 220 -9.67 -21.03 -11.07
C LYS A 220 -9.64 -22.41 -10.41
N GLY A 221 -9.26 -23.43 -11.14
CA GLY A 221 -9.13 -24.80 -10.62
C GLY A 221 -8.11 -24.86 -9.49
N LEU A 222 -6.90 -24.35 -9.72
CA LEU A 222 -5.85 -24.27 -8.72
C LEU A 222 -6.26 -23.45 -7.49
N SER A 223 -6.88 -22.27 -7.69
CA SER A 223 -7.30 -21.42 -6.57
C SER A 223 -8.41 -22.10 -5.73
N ARG A 224 -9.31 -22.88 -6.35
CA ARG A 224 -10.32 -23.69 -5.64
C ARG A 224 -9.67 -24.80 -4.83
N ILE A 225 -8.76 -25.59 -5.42
CA ILE A 225 -8.02 -26.64 -4.76
C ILE A 225 -7.22 -26.08 -3.57
N LEU A 226 -6.56 -24.95 -3.79
CA LEU A 226 -5.76 -24.26 -2.78
C LEU A 226 -6.59 -23.67 -1.62
N ASN A 227 -7.88 -23.43 -1.83
CA ASN A 227 -8.81 -22.97 -0.81
C ASN A 227 -9.61 -24.11 -0.14
N MET A 228 -9.44 -25.37 -0.55
CA MET A 228 -10.12 -26.50 0.08
C MET A 228 -9.61 -26.72 1.52
N ARG A 229 -10.55 -26.98 2.45
CA ARG A 229 -10.25 -27.19 3.88
C ARG A 229 -9.20 -28.26 4.17
N MET A 230 -9.09 -29.28 3.32
CA MET A 230 -8.15 -30.38 3.48
C MET A 230 -6.67 -30.00 3.29
N VAL A 231 -6.38 -28.93 2.54
CA VAL A 231 -5.01 -28.48 2.26
C VAL A 231 -4.56 -27.40 3.25
N MET A 232 -5.47 -26.94 4.12
CA MET A 232 -5.26 -25.82 5.06
C MET A 232 -4.08 -25.97 6.04
N PRO A 233 -3.73 -27.15 6.60
CA PRO A 233 -2.62 -27.25 7.54
C PRO A 233 -1.26 -26.97 6.90
N ILE A 234 -1.00 -27.51 5.73
CA ILE A 234 0.22 -27.31 4.95
C ILE A 234 0.28 -25.87 4.43
N TRP A 235 -0.89 -25.33 4.05
CA TRP A 235 -1.01 -23.95 3.58
C TRP A 235 -0.86 -22.88 4.65
N ARG A 236 -1.14 -23.14 5.92
CA ARG A 236 -0.82 -22.19 7.00
C ARG A 236 0.69 -21.93 7.08
N GLN A 237 1.50 -22.94 6.80
CA GLN A 237 2.96 -22.83 6.78
C GLN A 237 3.45 -22.09 5.52
N ILE A 238 2.82 -22.32 4.36
CA ILE A 238 3.12 -21.67 3.08
C ILE A 238 2.55 -20.22 3.04
N ARG A 239 1.44 -19.93 3.73
CA ARG A 239 0.91 -18.56 3.88
C ARG A 239 1.86 -17.61 4.61
N ARG A 240 2.76 -18.10 5.42
CA ARG A 240 3.87 -17.30 5.95
C ARG A 240 4.81 -16.81 4.84
N HIS A 241 4.75 -17.40 3.65
CA HIS A 241 5.52 -17.03 2.48
C HIS A 241 4.57 -16.59 1.34
N SER A 242 3.91 -15.44 1.49
CA SER A 242 3.03 -14.85 0.48
C SER A 242 3.66 -14.79 -0.93
N ARG A 243 4.98 -14.69 -0.98
CA ARG A 243 5.82 -14.70 -2.19
C ARG A 243 5.69 -15.99 -3.02
N LEU A 244 5.50 -17.15 -2.40
CA LEU A 244 5.40 -18.41 -3.15
C LEU A 244 4.09 -18.48 -3.95
N LYS A 245 2.99 -18.05 -3.34
CA LYS A 245 1.68 -17.97 -4.00
C LYS A 245 1.72 -17.01 -5.19
N GLU A 246 2.30 -15.82 -5.02
CA GLU A 246 2.41 -14.83 -6.09
C GLU A 246 3.36 -15.29 -7.21
N ARG A 247 4.46 -15.95 -6.86
CA ARG A 247 5.39 -16.54 -7.86
C ARG A 247 4.72 -17.66 -8.65
N MET A 248 3.95 -18.53 -8.01
CA MET A 248 3.21 -19.59 -8.70
C MET A 248 2.14 -19.02 -9.62
N ILE A 249 1.38 -18.03 -9.16
CA ILE A 249 0.35 -17.34 -9.97
C ILE A 249 1.00 -16.64 -11.18
N SER A 250 2.12 -15.95 -10.95
CA SER A 250 2.87 -15.28 -12.03
C SER A 250 3.50 -16.26 -13.02
N ALA A 251 4.00 -17.40 -12.54
CA ALA A 251 4.56 -18.45 -13.39
C ALA A 251 3.47 -19.10 -14.26
N VAL A 252 2.34 -19.46 -13.65
CA VAL A 252 1.18 -19.98 -14.39
C VAL A 252 0.64 -18.95 -15.38
N GLY A 253 0.52 -17.68 -14.99
CA GLY A 253 0.10 -16.62 -15.90
C GLY A 253 1.03 -16.47 -17.11
N ARG A 254 2.35 -16.54 -16.91
CA ARG A 254 3.33 -16.46 -18.02
C ARG A 254 3.31 -17.70 -18.93
N LEU A 255 3.17 -18.89 -18.36
CA LEU A 255 3.11 -20.14 -19.13
C LEU A 255 1.87 -20.23 -20.02
N PHE A 256 0.76 -19.58 -19.65
CA PHE A 256 -0.50 -19.63 -20.36
C PHE A 256 -0.85 -18.31 -21.08
N GLY A 257 0.16 -17.57 -21.52
CA GLY A 257 -0.02 -16.39 -22.39
C GLY A 257 -0.64 -15.20 -21.68
N GLY A 258 -0.46 -15.09 -20.37
CA GLY A 258 -0.87 -13.92 -19.61
C GLY A 258 -0.13 -12.68 -20.10
N THR A 259 -0.89 -11.73 -20.64
CA THR A 259 -0.38 -10.42 -21.06
C THR A 259 -0.55 -9.41 -19.94
N ASP A 260 0.25 -8.35 -19.98
CA ASP A 260 -0.04 -7.14 -19.22
C ASP A 260 -1.46 -6.65 -19.55
N TYR A 261 -2.12 -6.01 -18.60
CA TYR A 261 -3.44 -5.45 -18.89
C TYR A 261 -3.37 -4.38 -19.99
N PRO A 262 -4.43 -4.23 -20.80
CA PRO A 262 -4.46 -3.29 -21.92
C PRO A 262 -4.12 -1.86 -21.47
N ARG A 263 -3.52 -1.07 -22.37
CA ARG A 263 -3.33 0.35 -22.13
C ARG A 263 -4.69 1.04 -21.97
N LEU A 264 -4.80 1.96 -21.04
CA LEU A 264 -5.99 2.81 -20.88
C LEU A 264 -6.13 3.69 -22.13
N PRO A 265 -7.34 3.79 -22.76
CA PRO A 265 -7.58 4.69 -23.88
C PRO A 265 -7.19 6.13 -23.55
N ASP A 266 -6.57 6.82 -24.51
CA ASP A 266 -6.03 8.17 -24.29
C ASP A 266 -7.12 9.19 -23.95
N GLN A 267 -8.32 9.07 -24.56
CA GLN A 267 -9.47 9.93 -24.21
C GLN A 267 -9.85 9.76 -22.72
N MET A 268 -10.01 8.53 -22.25
CA MET A 268 -10.36 8.27 -20.85
C MET A 268 -9.26 8.72 -19.90
N ARG A 269 -7.99 8.60 -20.31
CA ARG A 269 -6.86 9.13 -19.54
C ARG A 269 -6.97 10.65 -19.39
N ALA A 270 -7.29 11.37 -20.46
CA ALA A 270 -7.44 12.82 -20.44
C ALA A 270 -8.61 13.25 -19.52
N GLU A 271 -9.76 12.59 -19.64
CA GLU A 271 -10.94 12.85 -18.79
C GLU A 271 -10.62 12.65 -17.30
N LEU A 272 -9.96 11.55 -16.96
CA LEU A 272 -9.57 11.27 -15.58
C LEU A 272 -8.45 12.19 -15.08
N SER A 273 -7.52 12.61 -15.94
CA SER A 273 -6.50 13.59 -15.57
C SER A 273 -7.13 14.93 -15.22
N GLU A 274 -8.17 15.35 -15.97
CA GLU A 274 -8.92 16.55 -15.65
C GLU A 274 -9.70 16.40 -14.34
N TYR A 275 -10.32 15.24 -14.10
CA TYR A 275 -10.99 14.94 -12.81
C TYR A 275 -10.09 15.09 -11.60
N TYR A 276 -8.80 14.76 -11.70
CA TYR A 276 -7.84 14.87 -10.59
C TYR A 276 -7.11 16.22 -10.54
N ARG A 277 -7.27 17.09 -11.52
CA ARG A 277 -6.47 18.32 -11.68
C ARG A 277 -6.44 19.18 -10.44
N SER A 278 -7.59 19.49 -9.85
CA SER A 278 -7.68 20.36 -8.67
C SER A 278 -6.93 19.80 -7.47
N GLU A 279 -7.05 18.52 -7.20
CA GLU A 279 -6.35 17.84 -6.10
C GLU A 279 -4.83 17.78 -6.33
N ASN A 280 -4.43 17.55 -7.59
CA ASN A 280 -3.02 17.55 -7.97
C ASN A 280 -2.38 18.92 -7.79
N LEU A 281 -3.07 20.00 -8.20
CA LEU A 281 -2.57 21.38 -8.00
C LEU A 281 -2.37 21.72 -6.53
N LEU A 282 -3.29 21.34 -5.65
CA LEU A 282 -3.15 21.57 -4.20
C LEU A 282 -1.97 20.78 -3.63
N LEU A 283 -1.79 19.52 -4.06
CA LEU A 283 -0.66 18.71 -3.67
C LEU A 283 0.68 19.28 -4.17
N GLU A 284 0.72 19.77 -5.41
CA GLU A 284 1.90 20.42 -6.01
C GLU A 284 2.30 21.69 -5.25
N GLN A 285 1.32 22.50 -4.85
CA GLN A 285 1.55 23.67 -4.01
C GLN A 285 2.16 23.26 -2.65
N TYR A 286 1.61 22.27 -1.99
CA TYR A 286 2.15 21.75 -0.73
C TYR A 286 3.58 21.25 -0.88
N LEU A 287 3.89 20.54 -1.97
CA LEU A 287 5.21 20.01 -2.26
C LEU A 287 6.18 21.04 -2.86
N ASN A 288 5.78 22.31 -2.98
CA ASN A 288 6.56 23.38 -3.61
C ASN A 288 7.04 23.03 -5.03
N ARG A 289 6.21 22.32 -5.82
CA ARG A 289 6.55 21.95 -7.19
C ARG A 289 6.24 23.10 -8.15
N LYS A 290 7.20 23.40 -9.03
CA LYS A 290 7.03 24.40 -10.10
C LYS A 290 6.38 23.82 -11.36
N GLU A 291 6.49 22.53 -11.54
CA GLU A 291 5.92 21.78 -12.67
C GLU A 291 4.93 20.72 -12.17
N ALA A 292 4.00 20.37 -13.05
CA ALA A 292 3.05 19.31 -12.78
C ALA A 292 3.79 17.98 -12.44
N ILE A 293 3.37 17.33 -11.35
CA ILE A 293 3.94 16.05 -10.92
C ILE A 293 3.61 14.98 -11.95
N TRP A 294 2.38 15.01 -12.46
CA TRP A 294 1.90 14.07 -13.45
C TRP A 294 1.34 14.81 -14.67
N LYS A 295 1.95 14.53 -15.82
CA LYS A 295 1.56 15.09 -17.13
C LYS A 295 0.53 14.19 -17.81
#